data_b361433595405372f474de83f34a4fae
#
_entry.id   b361433595405372f474de83f34a4fae
#
_cell.length_a   1.000
_cell.length_b   1.000
_cell.length_c   1.000
_cell.angle_alpha   90.00
_cell.angle_beta   90.00
_cell.angle_gamma   90.00
#
_symmetry.space_group_name_H-M   'P 1'
#
loop_
_entity.id
_entity.type
_entity.pdbx_description
1 polymer ?
#
loop_
_entity_poly.entity_id
_entity_poly.type
_entity_poly.pdbx_seq_one_letter_code
_entity_poly.pdbx_strand_id
1 'polypeptide(L)'
;SSAASDVYKRQGEEPSPAPRTYVLSSPKVRLVQTEEVRAQLGSAQQTLIDARAEPRFKGEVEPLDPIAGHIPGALNRPFAHNIAADGCFKSAEVLKQEFSALLAGRDPASVVHHCGSGVSAVPNLLAMEIAGLGSTGLYAGSWSEWSNTPGLPCARG
;
A
#
# COMPACT_ATOMS: atom_id res chain seq x y z
N SER A 1 17.56 -1.05 -28.05
CA SER A 1 17.80 -2.51 -28.14
C SER A 1 19.15 -2.96 -27.55
N SER A 2 20.00 -2.03 -27.12
CA SER A 2 21.36 -2.31 -26.61
C SER A 2 21.36 -2.72 -25.13
N ALA A 3 20.48 -2.16 -24.29
CA ALA A 3 20.47 -2.38 -22.84
C ALA A 3 20.05 -3.81 -22.44
N ALA A 4 19.11 -4.43 -23.16
CA ALA A 4 18.64 -5.78 -22.83
C ALA A 4 19.71 -6.85 -23.12
N SER A 5 20.54 -6.66 -24.15
CA SER A 5 21.60 -7.62 -24.49
C SER A 5 22.78 -7.55 -23.49
N ASP A 6 22.97 -6.41 -22.83
CA ASP A 6 24.07 -6.22 -21.87
C ASP A 6 23.76 -6.89 -20.52
N VAL A 7 22.51 -6.91 -20.12
CA VAL A 7 22.05 -7.63 -18.91
C VAL A 7 22.25 -9.14 -19.08
N TYR A 8 21.93 -9.70 -20.24
CA TYR A 8 22.11 -11.14 -20.50
C TYR A 8 23.58 -11.55 -20.61
N LYS A 9 24.46 -10.68 -21.06
CA LYS A 9 25.92 -10.99 -21.13
C LYS A 9 26.59 -11.04 -19.77
N ARG A 10 26.09 -10.29 -18.78
CA ARG A 10 26.65 -10.28 -17.41
C ARG A 10 26.19 -11.46 -16.55
N GLN A 11 25.11 -12.12 -16.90
CA GLN A 11 24.56 -13.25 -16.12
C GLN A 11 25.41 -14.53 -16.17
N GLY A 12 26.40 -14.63 -17.06
CA GLY A 12 27.27 -15.80 -17.21
C GLY A 12 28.65 -15.73 -16.55
N GLU A 13 29.04 -14.55 -16.05
CA GLU A 13 30.44 -14.30 -15.64
C GLU A 13 30.64 -14.07 -14.13
N GLU A 14 29.57 -13.94 -13.35
CA GLU A 14 29.71 -13.78 -11.89
C GLU A 14 29.77 -15.14 -11.20
N PRO A 15 30.79 -15.37 -10.36
CA PRO A 15 30.82 -16.57 -9.53
C PRO A 15 29.59 -16.58 -8.61
N SER A 16 28.88 -17.72 -8.58
CA SER A 16 27.73 -17.88 -7.69
C SER A 16 28.18 -17.56 -6.25
N PRO A 17 27.50 -16.60 -5.57
CA PRO A 17 27.87 -16.28 -4.21
C PRO A 17 27.76 -17.52 -3.33
N ALA A 18 28.69 -17.68 -2.41
CA ALA A 18 28.63 -18.78 -1.45
C ALA A 18 27.30 -18.78 -0.69
N PRO A 19 26.69 -19.95 -0.45
CA PRO A 19 25.46 -20.03 0.32
C PRO A 19 25.61 -19.34 1.67
N ARG A 20 24.67 -18.46 2.00
CA ARG A 20 24.63 -17.77 3.30
C ARG A 20 23.34 -18.16 4.01
N THR A 21 23.43 -18.33 5.31
CA THR A 21 22.25 -18.52 6.16
C THR A 21 21.56 -17.18 6.37
N TYR A 22 20.32 -17.06 5.90
CA TYR A 22 19.47 -15.92 6.21
C TYR A 22 18.72 -16.20 7.51
N VAL A 23 18.95 -15.39 8.52
CA VAL A 23 18.22 -15.48 9.78
C VAL A 23 16.92 -14.72 9.65
N LEU A 24 15.80 -15.44 9.70
CA LEU A 24 14.48 -14.85 9.70
C LEU A 24 14.24 -14.10 11.01
N SER A 25 13.89 -12.83 10.93
CA SER A 25 13.35 -12.05 12.05
C SER A 25 11.82 -12.05 12.01
N SER A 26 11.19 -11.71 13.13
CA SER A 26 9.74 -11.54 13.17
C SER A 26 9.30 -10.47 12.18
N PRO A 27 8.18 -10.68 11.45
CA PRO A 27 7.62 -9.68 10.55
C PRO A 27 7.35 -8.37 11.29
N LYS A 28 7.74 -7.24 10.70
CA LYS A 28 7.48 -5.90 11.25
C LYS A 28 6.12 -5.34 10.80
N VAL A 29 5.57 -5.88 9.72
CA VAL A 29 4.29 -5.46 9.16
C VAL A 29 3.22 -6.49 9.52
N ARG A 30 2.11 -6.02 10.07
CA ARG A 30 0.93 -6.86 10.32
C ARG A 30 0.17 -7.08 9.02
N LEU A 31 0.03 -8.32 8.60
CA LEU A 31 -0.87 -8.69 7.52
C LEU A 31 -2.30 -8.77 8.05
N VAL A 32 -3.23 -8.16 7.32
CA VAL A 32 -4.66 -8.11 7.65
C VAL A 32 -5.43 -8.87 6.58
N GLN A 33 -6.38 -9.69 6.98
CA GLN A 33 -7.19 -10.51 6.09
C GLN A 33 -8.53 -9.82 5.80
N THR A 34 -9.21 -10.26 4.75
CA THR A 34 -10.50 -9.71 4.29
C THR A 34 -11.56 -9.70 5.40
N GLU A 35 -11.64 -10.77 6.19
CA GLU A 35 -12.59 -10.90 7.30
C GLU A 35 -12.32 -9.88 8.40
N GLU A 36 -11.03 -9.59 8.71
CA GLU A 36 -10.66 -8.56 9.68
C GLU A 36 -11.07 -7.17 9.18
N VAL A 37 -10.76 -6.86 7.91
CA VAL A 37 -11.17 -5.59 7.30
C VAL A 37 -12.69 -5.43 7.36
N ARG A 38 -13.43 -6.46 6.98
CA ARG A 38 -14.90 -6.48 7.01
C ARG A 38 -15.45 -6.26 8.41
N ALA A 39 -14.92 -6.98 9.40
CA ALA A 39 -15.38 -6.92 10.78
C ALA A 39 -15.17 -5.54 11.42
N GLN A 40 -14.18 -4.78 10.93
CA GLN A 40 -13.82 -3.47 11.45
C GLN A 40 -14.33 -2.30 10.58
N LEU A 41 -15.16 -2.56 9.56
CA LEU A 41 -15.73 -1.48 8.74
C LEU A 41 -16.49 -0.46 9.59
N GLY A 42 -16.15 0.82 9.42
CA GLY A 42 -16.75 1.92 10.17
C GLY A 42 -16.33 2.02 11.65
N SER A 43 -15.45 1.14 12.10
CA SER A 43 -14.90 1.20 13.46
C SER A 43 -13.77 2.23 13.57
N ALA A 44 -13.70 2.93 14.70
CA ALA A 44 -12.56 3.81 15.00
C ALA A 44 -11.23 3.05 15.20
N GLN A 45 -11.28 1.73 15.34
CA GLN A 45 -10.11 0.88 15.51
C GLN A 45 -9.43 0.53 14.18
N GLN A 46 -10.02 0.89 13.04
CA GLN A 46 -9.47 0.67 11.71
C GLN A 46 -9.62 1.92 10.84
N THR A 47 -8.51 2.37 10.28
CA THR A 47 -8.46 3.41 9.26
C THR A 47 -7.87 2.83 7.98
N LEU A 48 -8.71 2.61 6.97
CA LEU A 48 -8.25 2.12 5.68
C LEU A 48 -7.65 3.28 4.86
N ILE A 49 -6.50 3.04 4.23
CA ILE A 49 -5.90 3.98 3.28
C ILE A 49 -5.64 3.26 1.95
N ASP A 50 -6.33 3.70 0.91
CA ASP A 50 -6.19 3.21 -0.45
C ASP A 50 -5.07 3.97 -1.18
N ALA A 51 -4.08 3.24 -1.66
CA ALA A 51 -2.91 3.79 -2.34
C ALA A 51 -3.07 3.95 -3.86
N ARG A 52 -4.23 3.57 -4.41
CA ARG A 52 -4.52 3.74 -5.84
C ARG A 52 -4.68 5.21 -6.21
N ALA A 53 -4.49 5.50 -7.50
CA ALA A 53 -4.77 6.82 -8.05
C ALA A 53 -6.23 7.24 -7.79
N GLU A 54 -6.45 8.52 -7.56
CA GLU A 54 -7.74 9.09 -7.20
C GLU A 54 -8.89 8.71 -8.16
N PRO A 55 -8.73 8.70 -9.51
CA PRO A 55 -9.79 8.27 -10.42
C PRO A 55 -10.22 6.81 -10.22
N ARG A 56 -9.28 5.92 -9.86
CA ARG A 56 -9.61 4.53 -9.52
C ARG A 56 -10.35 4.43 -8.18
N PHE A 57 -9.88 5.17 -7.19
CA PHE A 57 -10.55 5.24 -5.88
C PHE A 57 -12.00 5.74 -6.02
N LYS A 58 -12.23 6.82 -6.76
CA LYS A 58 -13.55 7.38 -7.01
C LYS A 58 -14.46 6.47 -7.86
N GLY A 59 -13.89 5.49 -8.52
CA GLY A 59 -14.65 4.62 -9.42
C GLY A 59 -14.98 5.25 -10.78
N GLU A 60 -14.23 6.27 -11.18
CA GLU A 60 -14.31 6.89 -12.51
C GLU A 60 -13.66 6.01 -13.59
N VAL A 61 -12.61 5.29 -13.20
CA VAL A 61 -11.84 4.38 -14.06
C VAL A 61 -11.51 3.11 -13.30
N GLU A 62 -11.76 1.92 -13.91
CA GLU A 62 -11.31 0.64 -13.37
C GLU A 62 -10.94 -0.32 -14.51
N PRO A 63 -9.64 -0.40 -14.85
CA PRO A 63 -9.19 -1.21 -15.96
C PRO A 63 -8.93 -2.68 -15.61
N LEU A 64 -8.91 -3.06 -14.33
CA LEU A 64 -8.40 -4.36 -13.87
C LEU A 64 -9.46 -5.20 -13.14
N ASP A 65 -10.28 -4.57 -12.32
CA ASP A 65 -11.21 -5.26 -11.42
C ASP A 65 -12.66 -5.18 -11.90
N PRO A 66 -13.54 -6.12 -11.52
CA PRO A 66 -14.92 -6.17 -12.03
C PRO A 66 -15.80 -5.03 -11.50
N ILE A 67 -15.45 -4.44 -10.37
CA ILE A 67 -16.22 -3.37 -9.73
C ILE A 67 -15.32 -2.14 -9.58
N ALA A 68 -15.81 -0.99 -10.02
CA ALA A 68 -15.14 0.30 -9.81
C ALA A 68 -15.54 0.92 -8.46
N GLY A 69 -14.60 1.61 -7.79
CA GLY A 69 -14.82 2.28 -6.52
C GLY A 69 -13.80 1.91 -5.46
N HIS A 70 -14.19 1.95 -4.20
CA HIS A 70 -13.32 1.72 -3.04
C HIS A 70 -14.05 1.01 -1.90
N ILE A 71 -13.29 0.56 -0.90
CA ILE A 71 -13.85 -0.01 0.34
C ILE A 71 -14.51 1.13 1.14
N PRO A 72 -15.77 1.00 1.58
CA PRO A 72 -16.48 2.06 2.27
C PRO A 72 -15.71 2.62 3.47
N GLY A 73 -15.61 3.96 3.55
CA GLY A 73 -14.91 4.65 4.61
C GLY A 73 -13.39 4.71 4.47
N ALA A 74 -12.80 4.13 3.43
CA ALA A 74 -11.39 4.26 3.15
C ALA A 74 -11.02 5.71 2.79
N LEU A 75 -9.85 6.14 3.25
CA LEU A 75 -9.20 7.37 2.81
C LEU A 75 -8.38 7.08 1.54
N ASN A 76 -8.17 8.09 0.72
CA ASN A 76 -7.30 7.95 -0.45
C ASN A 76 -5.97 8.69 -0.25
N ARG A 77 -4.87 7.96 -0.43
CA ARG A 77 -3.51 8.50 -0.49
C ARG A 77 -2.77 7.81 -1.63
N PRO A 78 -2.84 8.31 -2.86
CA PRO A 78 -2.06 7.77 -3.97
C PRO A 78 -0.58 7.63 -3.59
N PHE A 79 0.01 6.46 -3.80
CA PHE A 79 1.39 6.19 -3.37
C PHE A 79 2.40 7.18 -3.96
N ALA A 80 2.13 7.70 -5.17
CA ALA A 80 2.96 8.71 -5.81
C ALA A 80 3.07 10.01 -5.01
N HIS A 81 2.10 10.33 -4.15
CA HIS A 81 2.14 11.52 -3.30
C HIS A 81 3.22 11.46 -2.21
N ASN A 82 3.84 10.29 -1.99
CA ASN A 82 4.96 10.17 -1.06
C ASN A 82 6.30 10.54 -1.68
N ILE A 83 6.34 10.70 -3.01
CA ILE A 83 7.57 10.88 -3.78
C ILE A 83 7.72 12.36 -4.14
N ALA A 84 8.93 12.88 -3.96
CA ALA A 84 9.32 14.24 -4.34
C ALA A 84 9.72 14.28 -5.84
N ALA A 85 9.96 15.48 -6.35
CA ALA A 85 10.29 15.69 -7.76
C ALA A 85 11.60 15.04 -8.21
N ASP A 86 12.51 14.75 -7.28
CA ASP A 86 13.77 14.05 -7.52
C ASP A 86 13.63 12.53 -7.56
N GLY A 87 12.43 11.99 -7.37
CA GLY A 87 12.15 10.56 -7.36
C GLY A 87 12.41 9.87 -6.01
N CYS A 88 12.84 10.60 -4.99
CA CYS A 88 13.01 10.11 -3.63
C CYS A 88 11.73 10.26 -2.80
N PHE A 89 11.66 9.58 -1.65
CA PHE A 89 10.62 9.90 -0.68
C PHE A 89 10.77 11.35 -0.19
N LYS A 90 9.64 12.00 0.04
CA LYS A 90 9.59 13.30 0.72
C LYS A 90 10.25 13.20 2.11
N SER A 91 10.67 14.33 2.67
CA SER A 91 11.26 14.34 4.02
C SER A 91 10.30 13.81 5.08
N ALA A 92 10.84 13.32 6.19
CA ALA A 92 10.05 12.79 7.30
C ALA A 92 9.04 13.83 7.83
N GLU A 93 9.43 15.10 7.89
CA GLU A 93 8.59 16.20 8.38
C GLU A 93 7.40 16.44 7.45
N VAL A 94 7.65 16.48 6.13
CA VAL A 94 6.60 16.67 5.12
C VAL A 94 5.62 15.50 5.13
N LEU A 95 6.14 14.25 5.13
CA LEU A 95 5.31 13.07 5.20
C LEU A 95 4.47 13.05 6.48
N LYS A 96 5.07 13.38 7.63
CA LYS A 96 4.38 13.46 8.92
C LYS A 96 3.23 14.47 8.87
N GLN A 97 3.47 15.65 8.34
CA GLN A 97 2.45 16.69 8.21
C GLN A 97 1.29 16.23 7.32
N GLU A 98 1.61 15.68 6.14
CA GLU A 98 0.61 15.23 5.17
C GLU A 98 -0.23 14.05 5.69
N PHE A 99 0.39 13.06 6.31
CA PHE A 99 -0.35 11.94 6.92
C PHE A 99 -1.16 12.37 8.13
N SER A 100 -0.65 13.26 8.98
CA SER A 100 -1.40 13.78 10.12
C SER A 100 -2.65 14.54 9.67
N ALA A 101 -2.54 15.34 8.60
CA ALA A 101 -3.68 16.02 7.99
C ALA A 101 -4.71 15.03 7.43
N LEU A 102 -4.25 13.98 6.71
CA LEU A 102 -5.12 12.93 6.15
C LEU A 102 -5.85 12.18 7.24
N LEU A 103 -5.16 11.83 8.31
CA LEU A 103 -5.73 11.07 9.43
C LEU A 103 -6.72 11.89 10.26
N ALA A 104 -6.60 13.21 10.29
CA ALA A 104 -7.52 14.12 10.98
C ALA A 104 -7.79 13.67 12.43
N GLY A 105 -6.74 13.35 13.17
CA GLY A 105 -6.80 12.91 14.57
C GLY A 105 -7.05 11.42 14.81
N ARG A 106 -7.20 10.61 13.75
CA ARG A 106 -7.24 9.13 13.89
C ARG A 106 -5.89 8.60 14.35
N ASP A 107 -5.93 7.52 15.13
CA ASP A 107 -4.71 6.85 15.59
C ASP A 107 -3.91 6.25 14.43
N PRO A 108 -2.64 6.63 14.23
CA PRO A 108 -1.80 6.00 13.21
C PRO A 108 -1.68 4.47 13.36
N ALA A 109 -1.75 3.94 14.58
CA ALA A 109 -1.69 2.50 14.82
C ALA A 109 -2.92 1.74 14.28
N SER A 110 -4.04 2.43 14.05
CA SER A 110 -5.25 1.87 13.45
C SER A 110 -5.16 1.70 11.93
N VAL A 111 -4.11 2.25 11.29
CA VAL A 111 -4.02 2.31 9.84
C VAL A 111 -3.76 0.93 9.23
N VAL A 112 -4.53 0.64 8.19
CA VAL A 112 -4.35 -0.51 7.30
C VAL A 112 -4.30 -0.01 5.87
N HIS A 113 -3.17 -0.20 5.23
CA HIS A 113 -2.97 0.17 3.83
C HIS A 113 -3.43 -0.94 2.88
N HIS A 114 -4.01 -0.54 1.77
CA HIS A 114 -4.31 -1.41 0.64
C HIS A 114 -4.15 -0.65 -0.68
N CYS A 115 -4.23 -1.35 -1.80
CA CYS A 115 -4.27 -0.75 -3.14
C CYS A 115 -5.14 -1.58 -4.09
N GLY A 116 -4.66 -1.90 -5.30
CA GLY A 116 -5.32 -2.87 -6.19
C GLY A 116 -5.00 -4.31 -5.79
N SER A 117 -3.72 -4.64 -5.63
CA SER A 117 -3.21 -6.01 -5.38
C SER A 117 -2.12 -6.08 -4.31
N GLY A 118 -2.10 -5.14 -3.37
CA GLY A 118 -1.18 -5.13 -2.23
C GLY A 118 0.21 -4.53 -2.49
N VAL A 119 0.65 -4.40 -3.74
CA VAL A 119 2.01 -3.96 -4.08
C VAL A 119 2.18 -2.45 -3.87
N SER A 120 1.32 -1.64 -4.48
CA SER A 120 1.42 -0.16 -4.41
C SER A 120 1.03 0.42 -3.04
N ALA A 121 0.57 -0.41 -2.10
CA ALA A 121 0.34 -0.02 -0.72
C ALA A 121 1.64 0.08 0.09
N VAL A 122 2.67 -0.68 -0.29
CA VAL A 122 3.95 -0.75 0.45
C VAL A 122 4.65 0.61 0.58
N PRO A 123 4.72 1.48 -0.47
CA PRO A 123 5.25 2.82 -0.31
C PRO A 123 4.54 3.68 0.75
N ASN A 124 3.23 3.50 0.96
CA ASN A 124 2.52 4.23 2.02
C ASN A 124 2.93 3.74 3.42
N LEU A 125 3.11 2.42 3.61
CA LEU A 125 3.62 1.87 4.87
C LEU A 125 5.00 2.46 5.19
N LEU A 126 5.91 2.39 4.22
CA LEU A 126 7.27 2.92 4.38
C LEU A 126 7.26 4.44 4.64
N ALA A 127 6.41 5.18 3.96
CA ALA A 127 6.27 6.62 4.17
C ALA A 127 5.80 6.96 5.60
N MET A 128 4.88 6.17 6.18
CA MET A 128 4.46 6.35 7.57
C MET A 128 5.57 6.01 8.57
N GLU A 129 6.37 4.98 8.30
CA GLU A 129 7.57 4.66 9.10
C GLU A 129 8.60 5.78 9.04
N ILE A 130 8.92 6.31 7.84
CA ILE A 130 9.82 7.45 7.65
C ILE A 130 9.29 8.69 8.41
N ALA A 131 7.99 8.91 8.40
CA ALA A 131 7.33 10.00 9.12
C ALA A 131 7.35 9.84 10.64
N GLY A 132 7.83 8.70 11.17
CA GLY A 132 7.83 8.40 12.59
C GLY A 132 6.42 8.14 13.16
N LEU A 133 5.47 7.74 12.31
CA LEU A 133 4.07 7.43 12.71
C LEU A 133 3.89 5.94 13.09
N GLY A 134 4.97 5.18 13.09
CA GLY A 134 4.98 3.78 13.50
C GLY A 134 4.69 2.79 12.38
N SER A 135 4.63 1.51 12.75
CA SER A 135 4.33 0.41 11.85
C SER A 135 2.82 0.23 11.71
N THR A 136 2.34 0.03 10.50
CA THR A 136 0.92 -0.07 10.15
C THR A 136 0.58 -1.43 9.57
N GLY A 137 -0.71 -1.71 9.34
CA GLY A 137 -1.16 -2.95 8.73
C GLY A 137 -1.14 -2.90 7.19
N LEU A 138 -1.02 -4.08 6.58
CA LEU A 138 -1.19 -4.29 5.14
C LEU A 138 -2.33 -5.27 4.89
N TYR A 139 -3.37 -4.84 4.20
CA TYR A 139 -4.35 -5.72 3.58
C TYR A 139 -3.85 -6.07 2.17
N ALA A 140 -3.18 -7.22 2.06
CA ALA A 140 -2.54 -7.63 0.81
C ALA A 140 -3.54 -7.98 -0.30
N GLY A 141 -4.70 -8.57 0.04
CA GLY A 141 -5.77 -8.87 -0.91
C GLY A 141 -6.31 -7.63 -1.62
N SER A 142 -6.34 -6.51 -0.92
CA SER A 142 -6.64 -5.19 -1.49
C SER A 142 -7.98 -5.13 -2.22
N TRP A 143 -8.12 -4.17 -3.13
CA TRP A 143 -9.35 -3.98 -3.90
C TRP A 143 -9.69 -5.18 -4.76
N SER A 144 -8.70 -5.84 -5.35
CA SER A 144 -8.94 -7.00 -6.21
C SER A 144 -9.59 -8.16 -5.46
N GLU A 145 -9.14 -8.48 -4.26
CA GLU A 145 -9.81 -9.50 -3.43
C GLU A 145 -11.17 -9.01 -2.94
N TRP A 146 -11.24 -7.77 -2.45
CA TRP A 146 -12.47 -7.18 -1.92
C TRP A 146 -13.60 -7.16 -2.94
N SER A 147 -13.33 -6.62 -4.14
CA SER A 147 -14.34 -6.46 -5.20
C SER A 147 -14.78 -7.79 -5.85
N ASN A 148 -13.96 -8.84 -5.72
CA ASN A 148 -14.29 -10.19 -6.18
C ASN A 148 -14.93 -11.06 -5.09
N THR A 149 -15.01 -10.59 -3.85
CA THR A 149 -15.66 -11.34 -2.75
C THR A 149 -17.16 -11.02 -2.71
N PRO A 150 -18.04 -12.01 -2.96
CA PRO A 150 -19.48 -11.77 -2.98
C PRO A 150 -20.02 -11.19 -1.66
N GLY A 151 -20.88 -10.18 -1.77
CA GLY A 151 -21.56 -9.59 -0.62
C GLY A 151 -20.78 -8.55 0.16
N LEU A 152 -19.55 -8.23 -0.25
CA LEU A 152 -18.80 -7.12 0.34
C LEU A 152 -19.26 -5.78 -0.25
N PRO A 153 -19.47 -4.75 0.60
CA PRO A 153 -19.94 -3.44 0.14
C PRO A 153 -18.84 -2.68 -0.61
N CYS A 154 -19.24 -1.94 -1.64
CA CYS A 154 -18.36 -1.06 -2.41
C CYS A 154 -18.95 0.35 -2.43
N ALA A 155 -18.11 1.38 -2.39
CA ALA A 155 -18.48 2.78 -2.47
C ALA A 155 -17.85 3.45 -3.70
N ARG A 156 -18.38 4.61 -4.10
CA ARG A 156 -17.89 5.48 -5.17
C ARG A 156 -17.98 6.94 -4.73
N GLY A 157 -17.14 7.81 -5.33
CA GLY A 157 -17.13 9.26 -5.10
C GLY A 157 -16.01 9.77 -4.25
#